data_f00b1743c7176a749fa2d0f445dec656
#
_entry.id   f00b1743c7176a749fa2d0f445dec656
#
_cell.length_a   1.000
_cell.length_b   1.000
_cell.length_c   1.000
_cell.angle_alpha   90.00
_cell.angle_beta   90.00
_cell.angle_gamma   90.00
#
_symmetry.space_group_name_H-M   'P 1'
#
loop_
_entity.id
_entity.type
_entity.pdbx_description
1 polymer ?
#
loop_
_entity_poly.entity_id
_entity_poly.type
_entity_poly.pdbx_seq_one_letter_code
_entity_poly.pdbx_strand_id
1 'polypeptide(L)'
;MPNQTVFYGVLSDDERHLENARAICVAECSKLYGEGVLAAGREKITSTQWRITDDIRVACIMSANSFDGVTNNKLLENTKANFLAKFSGDLDVLNIAEFVEHEFSKKVQTGNESEYLLSASIANALLYSYGFEAVAYPSVKFGGQAGLNIAIRPYVVDSKLQLLNIVEQCYFQNGTNAILKQELVFDIENKVCTPINKTTDAELCTILNINKIAELKLIN
;
A
#
# COMPACT_ATOMS: atom_id res chain seq x y z
N MET A 1 12.00 -11.07 6.61
CA MET A 1 13.18 -10.83 7.51
C MET A 1 12.95 -11.60 8.79
N PRO A 2 13.74 -12.60 9.11
CA PRO A 2 13.59 -13.30 10.37
C PRO A 2 13.89 -12.32 11.51
N ASN A 3 12.95 -12.20 12.44
CA ASN A 3 13.05 -11.41 13.68
C ASN A 3 13.03 -9.88 13.55
N GLN A 4 12.56 -9.31 12.44
CA GLN A 4 12.40 -7.86 12.32
C GLN A 4 10.95 -7.52 11.94
N THR A 5 10.30 -6.76 12.80
CA THR A 5 8.96 -6.23 12.54
C THR A 5 9.10 -4.86 11.90
N VAL A 6 8.30 -4.60 10.87
CA VAL A 6 8.11 -3.26 10.32
C VAL A 6 6.62 -2.95 10.30
N PHE A 7 6.28 -1.71 10.47
CA PHE A 7 4.93 -1.22 10.23
C PHE A 7 4.78 -0.97 8.73
N TYR A 8 3.70 -1.49 8.16
CA TYR A 8 3.46 -1.43 6.73
C TYR A 8 2.26 -0.55 6.41
N GLY A 9 2.39 0.30 5.41
CA GLY A 9 1.34 1.21 5.01
C GLY A 9 1.48 1.73 3.59
N VAL A 10 0.59 2.62 3.21
CA VAL A 10 0.61 3.36 1.95
C VAL A 10 0.64 4.84 2.27
N LEU A 11 1.55 5.58 1.63
CA LEU A 11 1.63 7.02 1.77
C LEU A 11 0.55 7.71 0.93
N SER A 12 -0.13 8.67 1.54
CA SER A 12 -0.99 9.63 0.87
C SER A 12 -0.54 11.03 1.23
N ASP A 13 -0.43 11.89 0.23
CA ASP A 13 -0.03 13.30 0.39
C ASP A 13 -1.21 14.24 0.61
N ASP A 14 -2.45 13.75 0.41
CA ASP A 14 -3.68 14.54 0.49
C ASP A 14 -4.84 13.68 0.99
N GLU A 15 -5.71 14.27 1.80
CA GLU A 15 -6.93 13.63 2.27
C GLU A 15 -7.85 13.18 1.13
N ARG A 16 -7.83 13.87 -0.01
CA ARG A 16 -8.60 13.50 -1.21
C ARG A 16 -8.16 12.18 -1.83
N HIS A 17 -6.92 11.75 -1.56
CA HIS A 17 -6.34 10.51 -2.09
C HIS A 17 -6.40 9.35 -1.09
N LEU A 18 -7.01 9.52 0.08
CA LEU A 18 -7.10 8.48 1.11
C LEU A 18 -7.86 7.24 0.64
N GLU A 19 -8.88 7.40 -0.21
CA GLU A 19 -9.61 6.24 -0.74
C GLU A 19 -8.72 5.39 -1.66
N ASN A 20 -7.86 6.03 -2.46
CA ASN A 20 -6.88 5.33 -3.29
C ASN A 20 -5.83 4.62 -2.41
N ALA A 21 -5.30 5.27 -1.38
CA ALA A 21 -4.36 4.66 -0.45
C ALA A 21 -4.96 3.44 0.26
N ARG A 22 -6.23 3.51 0.68
CA ARG A 22 -6.96 2.36 1.26
C ARG A 22 -7.11 1.22 0.27
N ALA A 23 -7.49 1.51 -0.99
CA ALA A 23 -7.61 0.49 -2.03
C ALA A 23 -6.27 -0.22 -2.28
N ILE A 24 -5.16 0.52 -2.27
CA ILE A 24 -3.81 -0.04 -2.39
C ILE A 24 -3.49 -0.93 -1.19
N CYS A 25 -3.73 -0.46 0.05
CA CYS A 25 -3.53 -1.27 1.25
C CYS A 25 -4.32 -2.57 1.20
N VAL A 26 -5.59 -2.50 0.79
CA VAL A 26 -6.45 -3.69 0.63
C VAL A 26 -5.85 -4.64 -0.40
N ALA A 27 -5.47 -4.15 -1.56
CA ALA A 27 -4.87 -4.99 -2.60
C ALA A 27 -3.57 -5.67 -2.14
N GLU A 28 -2.72 -4.97 -1.38
CA GLU A 28 -1.47 -5.53 -0.87
C GLU A 28 -1.71 -6.63 0.19
N CYS A 29 -2.75 -6.49 1.02
CA CYS A 29 -3.03 -7.41 2.13
C CYS A 29 -4.05 -8.50 1.78
N SER A 30 -4.94 -8.27 0.81
CA SER A 30 -6.03 -9.18 0.48
C SER A 30 -5.54 -10.45 -0.22
N LYS A 31 -5.91 -11.59 0.34
CA LYS A 31 -5.74 -12.89 -0.30
C LYS A 31 -6.60 -12.98 -1.55
N LEU A 32 -7.85 -12.51 -1.46
CA LEU A 32 -8.82 -12.55 -2.54
C LEU A 32 -8.34 -11.77 -3.76
N TYR A 33 -7.80 -10.56 -3.56
CA TYR A 33 -7.22 -9.77 -4.64
C TYR A 33 -6.02 -10.47 -5.31
N GLY A 34 -5.21 -11.20 -4.52
CA GLY A 34 -4.04 -11.94 -4.99
C GLY A 34 -4.39 -13.15 -5.86
N GLU A 35 -5.59 -13.75 -5.71
CA GLU A 35 -6.06 -14.89 -6.50
C GLU A 35 -6.46 -14.52 -7.94
N GLY A 36 -6.56 -13.22 -8.24
CA GLY A 36 -6.80 -12.70 -9.58
C GLY A 36 -8.26 -12.72 -10.03
N VAL A 37 -8.48 -12.58 -11.33
CA VAL A 37 -9.80 -12.33 -11.94
C VAL A 37 -10.80 -13.50 -11.86
N LEU A 38 -10.36 -14.69 -11.48
CA LEU A 38 -11.24 -15.85 -11.29
C LEU A 38 -11.73 -16.00 -9.86
N ALA A 39 -11.21 -15.18 -8.94
CA ALA A 39 -11.62 -15.25 -7.54
C ALA A 39 -13.05 -14.76 -7.35
N ALA A 40 -13.79 -15.44 -6.48
CA ALA A 40 -15.11 -15.03 -6.03
C ALA A 40 -15.20 -15.21 -4.51
N GLY A 41 -15.51 -14.12 -3.80
CA GLY A 41 -15.60 -14.17 -2.36
C GLY A 41 -15.76 -12.79 -1.73
N ARG A 42 -15.68 -12.79 -0.39
CA ARG A 42 -15.63 -11.58 0.43
C ARG A 42 -14.62 -11.74 1.55
N GLU A 43 -13.95 -10.66 1.90
CA GLU A 43 -12.90 -10.61 2.93
C GLU A 43 -13.12 -9.41 3.84
N LYS A 44 -13.10 -9.62 5.16
CA LYS A 44 -13.14 -8.52 6.13
C LYS A 44 -11.72 -8.01 6.36
N ILE A 45 -11.56 -6.70 6.26
CA ILE A 45 -10.27 -6.02 6.38
C ILE A 45 -10.42 -4.86 7.35
N THR A 46 -9.51 -4.77 8.31
CA THR A 46 -9.38 -3.59 9.16
C THR A 46 -8.20 -2.77 8.68
N SER A 47 -8.42 -1.52 8.34
CA SER A 47 -7.38 -0.56 8.01
C SER A 47 -7.30 0.56 9.03
N THR A 48 -6.14 1.18 9.15
CA THR A 48 -5.89 2.28 10.07
C THR A 48 -5.36 3.48 9.31
N GLN A 49 -5.76 4.67 9.73
CA GLN A 49 -5.24 5.92 9.23
C GLN A 49 -4.36 6.57 10.28
N TRP A 50 -3.16 6.96 9.88
CA TRP A 50 -2.17 7.57 10.73
C TRP A 50 -1.72 8.93 10.17
N ARG A 51 -1.43 9.84 11.07
CA ARG A 51 -0.82 11.14 10.75
C ARG A 51 0.65 11.11 11.15
N ILE A 52 1.52 11.56 10.27
CA ILE A 52 2.91 11.83 10.59
C ILE A 52 2.94 13.15 11.38
N THR A 53 3.49 13.14 12.59
CA THR A 53 3.52 14.27 13.52
C THR A 53 4.88 14.95 13.61
N ASP A 54 5.92 14.30 13.08
CA ASP A 54 7.29 14.80 13.05
C ASP A 54 8.02 14.27 11.81
N ASP A 55 9.11 14.90 11.42
CA ASP A 55 9.91 14.52 10.25
C ASP A 55 10.40 13.07 10.34
N ILE A 56 10.21 12.32 9.25
CA ILE A 56 10.68 10.94 9.08
C ILE A 56 11.72 10.90 7.96
N ARG A 57 12.88 10.33 8.25
CA ARG A 57 13.94 10.13 7.28
C ARG A 57 13.67 8.86 6.44
N VAL A 58 13.21 9.07 5.20
CA VAL A 58 12.76 8.00 4.30
C VAL A 58 13.78 7.74 3.19
N ALA A 59 14.14 6.48 2.97
CA ALA A 59 14.79 6.04 1.74
C ALA A 59 13.72 5.75 0.69
N CYS A 60 13.70 6.50 -0.40
CA CYS A 60 12.74 6.30 -1.49
C CYS A 60 13.37 5.45 -2.59
N ILE A 61 12.81 4.27 -2.86
CA ILE A 61 13.22 3.38 -3.94
C ILE A 61 12.52 3.84 -5.22
N MET A 62 13.29 4.32 -6.17
CA MET A 62 12.79 4.79 -7.46
C MET A 62 13.89 4.80 -8.51
N SER A 63 13.51 4.76 -9.78
CA SER A 63 14.39 4.94 -10.93
C SER A 63 13.92 6.10 -11.80
N ALA A 64 14.63 6.34 -12.90
CA ALA A 64 14.23 7.32 -13.91
C ALA A 64 12.88 7.00 -14.55
N ASN A 65 12.51 5.72 -14.62
CA ASN A 65 11.27 5.21 -15.22
C ASN A 65 10.12 5.05 -14.23
N SER A 66 10.37 5.27 -12.93
CA SER A 66 9.32 5.21 -11.91
C SER A 66 8.22 6.21 -12.21
N PHE A 67 6.96 5.76 -12.10
CA PHE A 67 5.78 6.61 -12.28
C PHE A 67 5.68 7.30 -13.65
N ASP A 68 6.20 6.68 -14.73
CA ASP A 68 5.98 7.13 -16.09
C ASP A 68 4.52 6.92 -16.49
N GLY A 69 3.76 8.01 -16.49
CA GLY A 69 2.31 8.07 -16.67
C GLY A 69 1.63 8.53 -15.40
N VAL A 70 0.88 9.53 -15.49
CA VAL A 70 -0.04 10.19 -14.58
C VAL A 70 -0.03 9.67 -13.13
N THR A 71 0.95 10.07 -12.34
CA THR A 71 0.75 10.08 -10.89
C THR A 71 0.21 11.47 -10.50
N ASN A 72 -0.92 11.50 -9.81
CA ASN A 72 -1.44 12.74 -9.21
C ASN A 72 -0.78 13.04 -7.85
N ASN A 73 0.27 12.30 -7.50
CA ASN A 73 0.97 12.42 -6.22
C ASN A 73 2.17 13.37 -6.36
N LYS A 74 2.00 14.60 -5.89
CA LYS A 74 3.03 15.65 -5.95
C LYS A 74 4.32 15.29 -5.21
N LEU A 75 4.23 14.50 -4.13
CA LEU A 75 5.40 14.04 -3.40
C LEU A 75 6.27 13.17 -4.31
N LEU A 76 5.66 12.25 -5.06
CA LEU A 76 6.37 11.37 -5.99
C LEU A 76 6.98 12.15 -7.14
N GLU A 77 6.22 13.05 -7.75
CA GLU A 77 6.70 13.90 -8.84
C GLU A 77 7.92 14.73 -8.41
N ASN A 78 7.82 15.39 -7.26
CA ASN A 78 8.92 16.21 -6.71
C ASN A 78 10.14 15.34 -6.36
N THR A 79 9.94 14.17 -5.79
CA THR A 79 11.03 13.26 -5.42
C THR A 79 11.75 12.75 -6.67
N LYS A 80 11.02 12.37 -7.72
CA LYS A 80 11.58 11.98 -9.01
C LYS A 80 12.34 13.13 -9.68
N ALA A 81 11.74 14.32 -9.71
CA ALA A 81 12.39 15.49 -10.28
C ALA A 81 13.72 15.82 -9.58
N ASN A 82 13.75 15.77 -8.25
CA ASN A 82 14.96 15.98 -7.45
C ASN A 82 16.02 14.90 -7.71
N PHE A 83 15.61 13.63 -7.81
CA PHE A 83 16.51 12.53 -8.15
C PHE A 83 17.15 12.73 -9.52
N LEU A 84 16.35 13.00 -10.55
CA LEU A 84 16.84 13.23 -11.91
C LEU A 84 17.71 14.49 -12.02
N ALA A 85 17.33 15.57 -11.38
CA ALA A 85 18.14 16.79 -11.36
C ALA A 85 19.54 16.57 -10.78
N LYS A 86 19.65 15.65 -9.82
CA LYS A 86 20.93 15.34 -9.17
C LYS A 86 21.76 14.29 -9.90
N PHE A 87 21.14 13.30 -10.52
CA PHE A 87 21.83 12.10 -11.00
C PHE A 87 21.66 11.79 -12.50
N SER A 88 20.95 12.62 -13.28
CA SER A 88 20.70 12.35 -14.71
C SER A 88 21.98 12.19 -15.58
N GLY A 89 23.10 12.72 -15.12
CA GLY A 89 24.41 12.55 -15.80
C GLY A 89 25.24 11.37 -15.29
N ASP A 90 24.77 10.60 -14.32
CA ASP A 90 25.49 9.49 -13.69
C ASP A 90 24.81 8.16 -14.03
N LEU A 91 25.28 7.52 -15.11
CA LEU A 91 24.71 6.27 -15.61
C LEU A 91 24.82 5.12 -14.58
N ASP A 92 25.86 5.10 -13.77
CA ASP A 92 26.05 4.03 -12.77
C ASP A 92 24.99 4.15 -11.69
N VAL A 93 24.73 5.38 -11.20
CA VAL A 93 23.64 5.64 -10.22
C VAL A 93 22.29 5.30 -10.81
N LEU A 94 22.01 5.67 -12.06
CA LEU A 94 20.73 5.37 -12.72
C LEU A 94 20.52 3.86 -12.87
N ASN A 95 21.53 3.12 -13.31
CA ASN A 95 21.46 1.65 -13.45
C ASN A 95 21.26 0.94 -12.09
N ILE A 96 21.95 1.40 -11.04
CA ILE A 96 21.77 0.86 -9.69
C ILE A 96 20.35 1.15 -9.19
N ALA A 97 19.84 2.36 -9.41
CA ALA A 97 18.48 2.72 -9.00
C ALA A 97 17.43 1.87 -9.71
N GLU A 98 17.57 1.65 -11.02
CA GLU A 98 16.68 0.78 -11.81
C GLU A 98 16.74 -0.66 -11.34
N PHE A 99 17.92 -1.20 -11.08
CA PHE A 99 18.09 -2.54 -10.51
C PHE A 99 17.40 -2.68 -9.15
N VAL A 100 17.60 -1.71 -8.24
CA VAL A 100 16.99 -1.75 -6.92
C VAL A 100 15.47 -1.65 -7.00
N GLU A 101 14.94 -0.74 -7.83
CA GLU A 101 13.49 -0.63 -8.05
C GLU A 101 12.91 -1.92 -8.62
N HIS A 102 13.59 -2.53 -9.60
CA HIS A 102 13.18 -3.82 -10.15
C HIS A 102 13.07 -4.89 -9.07
N GLU A 103 14.04 -4.98 -8.14
CA GLU A 103 13.99 -5.94 -7.05
C GLU A 103 12.82 -5.70 -6.08
N PHE A 104 12.42 -4.46 -5.87
CA PHE A 104 11.26 -4.12 -5.03
C PHE A 104 9.91 -4.26 -5.75
N SER A 105 9.91 -4.26 -7.07
CA SER A 105 8.69 -4.36 -7.90
C SER A 105 8.41 -5.77 -8.43
N LYS A 106 9.21 -6.76 -8.07
CA LYS A 106 9.00 -8.16 -8.47
C LYS A 106 7.68 -8.71 -7.94
N LYS A 107 6.92 -9.34 -8.85
CA LYS A 107 5.77 -10.18 -8.47
C LYS A 107 6.28 -11.55 -8.07
N VAL A 108 6.33 -11.82 -6.79
CA VAL A 108 6.74 -13.11 -6.25
C VAL A 108 5.52 -14.02 -6.08
N GLN A 109 5.62 -15.23 -6.61
CA GLN A 109 4.57 -16.23 -6.45
C GLN A 109 4.60 -16.84 -5.05
N THR A 110 3.44 -17.20 -4.53
CA THR A 110 3.31 -17.93 -3.25
C THR A 110 4.15 -19.21 -3.31
N GLY A 111 5.01 -19.41 -2.31
CA GLY A 111 5.96 -20.52 -2.23
C GLY A 111 7.37 -20.20 -2.73
N ASN A 112 7.60 -19.02 -3.31
CA ASN A 112 8.90 -18.55 -3.77
C ASN A 112 9.43 -17.36 -2.95
N GLU A 113 9.15 -17.34 -1.65
CA GLU A 113 9.51 -16.22 -0.74
C GLU A 113 11.02 -15.91 -0.74
N SER A 114 11.86 -16.86 -1.17
CA SER A 114 13.30 -16.63 -1.34
C SER A 114 13.64 -15.53 -2.36
N GLU A 115 12.76 -15.25 -3.31
CA GLU A 115 12.93 -14.19 -4.29
C GLU A 115 12.88 -12.79 -3.65
N TYR A 116 12.31 -12.64 -2.44
CA TYR A 116 12.34 -11.40 -1.67
C TYR A 116 13.63 -11.17 -0.88
N LEU A 117 14.57 -12.13 -0.85
CA LEU A 117 15.76 -12.04 -0.01
C LEU A 117 16.62 -10.82 -0.33
N LEU A 118 16.71 -10.44 -1.60
CA LEU A 118 17.54 -9.30 -2.01
C LEU A 118 16.89 -7.98 -1.63
N SER A 119 15.64 -7.75 -1.97
CA SER A 119 14.90 -6.55 -1.58
C SER A 119 14.80 -6.41 -0.06
N ALA A 120 14.58 -7.52 0.65
CA ALA A 120 14.59 -7.55 2.10
C ALA A 120 15.97 -7.20 2.69
N SER A 121 17.07 -7.67 2.08
CA SER A 121 18.43 -7.35 2.52
C SER A 121 18.77 -5.88 2.28
N ILE A 122 18.36 -5.33 1.14
CA ILE A 122 18.53 -3.90 0.83
C ILE A 122 17.72 -3.05 1.83
N ALA A 123 16.45 -3.37 2.05
CA ALA A 123 15.61 -2.67 3.03
C ALA A 123 16.23 -2.72 4.44
N ASN A 124 16.75 -3.88 4.83
CA ASN A 124 17.44 -4.04 6.12
C ASN A 124 18.68 -3.14 6.23
N ALA A 125 19.52 -3.11 5.19
CA ALA A 125 20.69 -2.24 5.16
C ALA A 125 20.30 -0.76 5.27
N LEU A 126 19.28 -0.32 4.52
CA LEU A 126 18.77 1.06 4.56
C LEU A 126 18.27 1.42 5.96
N LEU A 127 17.46 0.58 6.57
CA LEU A 127 16.85 0.85 7.88
C LEU A 127 17.86 0.78 9.03
N TYR A 128 18.76 -0.20 9.03
CA TYR A 128 19.58 -0.49 10.22
C TYR A 128 21.05 -0.11 10.07
N SER A 129 21.63 -0.18 8.86
CA SER A 129 23.03 0.21 8.64
C SER A 129 23.18 1.67 8.26
N TYR A 130 22.26 2.20 7.43
CA TYR A 130 22.30 3.60 6.98
C TYR A 130 21.40 4.52 7.81
N GLY A 131 20.65 3.98 8.78
CA GLY A 131 19.88 4.74 9.76
C GLY A 131 18.67 5.46 9.21
N PHE A 132 18.10 4.99 8.08
CA PHE A 132 16.78 5.47 7.65
C PHE A 132 15.70 4.98 8.61
N GLU A 133 14.66 5.77 8.76
CA GLU A 133 13.52 5.47 9.64
C GLU A 133 12.43 4.70 8.91
N ALA A 134 12.38 4.86 7.58
CA ALA A 134 11.45 4.16 6.70
C ALA A 134 12.06 3.91 5.32
N VAL A 135 11.48 2.96 4.60
CA VAL A 135 11.72 2.71 3.16
C VAL A 135 10.41 2.83 2.43
N ALA A 136 10.35 3.66 1.40
CA ALA A 136 9.19 3.83 0.54
C ALA A 136 9.49 3.31 -0.87
N TYR A 137 8.54 2.61 -1.49
CA TYR A 137 8.70 2.00 -2.80
C TYR A 137 7.35 1.87 -3.53
N PRO A 138 7.36 1.80 -4.88
CA PRO A 138 6.14 1.70 -5.68
C PRO A 138 5.32 0.45 -5.35
N SER A 139 3.98 0.59 -5.35
CA SER A 139 3.08 -0.57 -5.18
C SER A 139 3.10 -1.45 -6.42
N VAL A 140 3.49 -2.72 -6.24
CA VAL A 140 3.53 -3.74 -7.32
C VAL A 140 2.14 -4.09 -7.83
N LYS A 141 1.16 -4.13 -6.95
CA LYS A 141 -0.23 -4.51 -7.26
C LYS A 141 -0.92 -3.53 -8.20
N PHE A 142 -0.51 -2.27 -8.16
CA PHE A 142 -1.02 -1.20 -9.02
C PHE A 142 -0.03 -0.77 -10.12
N GLY A 143 0.92 -1.64 -10.47
CA GLY A 143 1.87 -1.38 -11.54
C GLY A 143 2.81 -0.20 -11.28
N GLY A 144 3.03 0.17 -10.02
CA GLY A 144 3.91 1.26 -9.63
C GLY A 144 3.34 2.67 -9.84
N GLN A 145 2.14 2.81 -10.41
CA GLN A 145 1.61 4.12 -10.85
C GLN A 145 0.73 4.82 -9.79
N ALA A 146 0.12 4.08 -8.88
CA ALA A 146 -0.97 4.61 -8.05
C ALA A 146 -0.56 4.99 -6.62
N GLY A 147 0.61 4.64 -6.13
CA GLY A 147 1.01 4.99 -4.78
C GLY A 147 2.33 4.38 -4.31
N LEU A 148 2.81 4.87 -3.19
CA LEU A 148 3.99 4.38 -2.49
C LEU A 148 3.60 3.55 -1.29
N ASN A 149 4.06 2.31 -1.28
CA ASN A 149 4.15 1.52 -0.06
C ASN A 149 5.24 2.08 0.85
N ILE A 150 5.05 2.00 2.14
CA ILE A 150 6.05 2.40 3.12
C ILE A 150 6.21 1.34 4.21
N ALA A 151 7.47 1.00 4.49
CA ALA A 151 7.86 0.15 5.62
C ALA A 151 8.58 1.03 6.66
N ILE A 152 8.01 1.15 7.85
CA ILE A 152 8.46 2.06 8.91
C ILE A 152 8.96 1.24 10.09
N ARG A 153 10.06 1.68 10.73
CA ARG A 153 10.58 1.05 11.95
C ARG A 153 9.60 1.24 13.11
N PRO A 154 9.37 0.23 13.97
CA PRO A 154 8.37 0.30 15.02
C PRO A 154 8.52 1.51 15.95
N TYR A 155 9.74 1.84 16.38
CA TYR A 155 9.95 2.98 17.27
C TYR A 155 9.54 4.33 16.65
N VAL A 156 9.58 4.45 15.32
CA VAL A 156 9.14 5.66 14.60
C VAL A 156 7.63 5.77 14.65
N VAL A 157 6.93 4.63 14.53
CA VAL A 157 5.47 4.59 14.70
C VAL A 157 5.07 5.08 16.08
N ASP A 158 5.75 4.58 17.12
CA ASP A 158 5.46 4.95 18.51
C ASP A 158 5.76 6.43 18.83
N SER A 159 6.76 7.01 18.15
CA SER A 159 7.25 8.37 18.48
C SER A 159 6.79 9.46 17.52
N LYS A 160 6.49 9.13 16.26
CA LYS A 160 6.25 10.12 15.20
C LYS A 160 4.93 9.92 14.43
N LEU A 161 4.13 8.92 14.78
CA LEU A 161 2.83 8.70 14.16
C LEU A 161 1.71 8.79 15.19
N GLN A 162 0.61 9.41 14.79
CA GLN A 162 -0.63 9.48 15.56
C GLN A 162 -1.71 8.69 14.83
N LEU A 163 -2.32 7.71 15.52
CA LEU A 163 -3.48 6.99 15.00
C LEU A 163 -4.69 7.92 15.01
N LEU A 164 -5.33 8.08 13.85
CA LEU A 164 -6.52 8.92 13.68
C LEU A 164 -7.80 8.11 13.66
N ASN A 165 -7.86 7.12 12.78
CA ASN A 165 -9.06 6.34 12.55
C ASN A 165 -8.74 4.85 12.38
N ILE A 166 -9.70 4.02 12.80
CA ILE A 166 -9.76 2.59 12.45
C ILE A 166 -11.00 2.40 11.58
N VAL A 167 -10.83 1.73 10.44
CA VAL A 167 -11.89 1.50 9.47
C VAL A 167 -12.09 0.01 9.28
N GLU A 168 -13.27 -0.49 9.62
CA GLU A 168 -13.71 -1.82 9.19
C GLU A 168 -14.35 -1.74 7.81
N GLN A 169 -13.93 -2.64 6.93
CA GLN A 169 -14.39 -2.70 5.55
C GLN A 169 -14.48 -4.14 5.07
N CYS A 170 -15.33 -4.37 4.10
CA CYS A 170 -15.43 -5.65 3.44
C CYS A 170 -15.06 -5.50 1.97
N TYR A 171 -14.09 -6.26 1.52
CA TYR A 171 -13.74 -6.39 0.12
C TYR A 171 -14.55 -7.54 -0.49
N PHE A 172 -15.23 -7.26 -1.59
CA PHE A 172 -16.01 -8.21 -2.35
C PHE A 172 -15.45 -8.34 -3.75
N GLN A 173 -15.36 -9.55 -4.26
CA GLN A 173 -14.96 -9.82 -5.64
C GLN A 173 -15.80 -10.94 -6.24
N ASN A 174 -16.17 -10.78 -7.52
CA ASN A 174 -16.74 -11.81 -8.37
C ASN A 174 -16.19 -11.64 -9.78
N GLY A 175 -15.19 -12.45 -10.12
CA GLY A 175 -14.46 -12.30 -11.37
C GLY A 175 -13.71 -10.96 -11.44
N THR A 176 -14.00 -10.18 -12.48
CA THR A 176 -13.44 -8.83 -12.68
C THR A 176 -14.16 -7.74 -11.89
N ASN A 177 -15.34 -8.04 -11.35
CA ASN A 177 -16.13 -7.08 -10.57
C ASN A 177 -15.67 -7.10 -9.11
N ALA A 178 -15.27 -5.97 -8.60
CA ALA A 178 -14.81 -5.83 -7.22
C ALA A 178 -15.27 -4.52 -6.60
N ILE A 179 -15.52 -4.54 -5.31
CA ILE A 179 -15.87 -3.35 -4.53
C ILE A 179 -15.36 -3.44 -3.11
N LEU A 180 -14.92 -2.30 -2.58
CA LEU A 180 -14.57 -2.12 -1.18
C LEU A 180 -15.69 -1.34 -0.49
N LYS A 181 -16.40 -1.99 0.43
CA LYS A 181 -17.46 -1.38 1.23
C LYS A 181 -16.93 -1.07 2.62
N GLN A 182 -16.93 0.19 3.00
CA GLN A 182 -16.67 0.59 4.39
C GLN A 182 -17.92 0.32 5.22
N GLU A 183 -17.74 -0.33 6.37
CA GLU A 183 -18.84 -0.69 7.28
C GLU A 183 -18.87 0.20 8.52
N LEU A 184 -17.69 0.50 9.07
CA LEU A 184 -17.55 1.21 10.33
C LEU A 184 -16.28 2.07 10.35
N VAL A 185 -16.39 3.28 10.89
CA VAL A 185 -15.23 4.12 11.21
C VAL A 185 -15.22 4.44 12.69
N PHE A 186 -14.12 4.15 13.35
CA PHE A 186 -13.85 4.58 14.71
C PHE A 186 -12.85 5.74 14.69
N ASP A 187 -13.33 6.92 15.06
CA ASP A 187 -12.52 8.12 15.25
C ASP A 187 -11.88 8.06 16.65
N ILE A 188 -10.55 8.02 16.67
CA ILE A 188 -9.79 7.87 17.91
C ILE A 188 -9.85 9.14 18.77
N GLU A 189 -9.78 10.32 18.15
CA GLU A 189 -9.77 11.59 18.86
C GLU A 189 -11.11 11.86 19.55
N ASN A 190 -12.20 11.69 18.81
CA ASN A 190 -13.54 11.94 19.31
C ASN A 190 -14.13 10.74 20.05
N LYS A 191 -13.51 9.56 19.99
CA LYS A 191 -14.01 8.28 20.55
C LYS A 191 -15.42 7.92 20.06
N VAL A 192 -15.68 8.24 18.80
CA VAL A 192 -16.99 8.00 18.17
C VAL A 192 -16.88 6.89 17.14
N CYS A 193 -17.84 5.97 17.20
CA CYS A 193 -17.99 4.89 16.24
C CYS A 193 -19.17 5.22 15.32
N THR A 194 -18.87 5.42 14.04
CA THR A 194 -19.87 5.80 13.04
C THR A 194 -20.04 4.68 12.02
N PRO A 195 -21.25 4.08 11.90
CA PRO A 195 -21.52 3.14 10.81
C PRO A 195 -21.60 3.89 9.49
N ILE A 196 -20.97 3.33 8.47
CA ILE A 196 -20.98 3.88 7.10
C ILE A 196 -21.76 2.92 6.21
N ASN A 197 -23.04 3.17 6.05
CA ASN A 197 -23.90 2.41 5.14
C ASN A 197 -24.13 3.21 3.83
N LYS A 198 -23.11 3.32 3.00
CA LYS A 198 -23.24 4.01 1.69
C LYS A 198 -23.74 3.10 0.57
N THR A 199 -23.63 1.77 0.73
CA THR A 199 -23.98 0.81 -0.33
C THR A 199 -24.87 -0.27 0.23
N THR A 200 -26.05 -0.45 -0.36
CA THR A 200 -27.01 -1.49 0.01
C THR A 200 -26.63 -2.85 -0.55
N ASP A 201 -27.18 -3.93 0.00
CA ASP A 201 -26.94 -5.29 -0.53
C ASP A 201 -27.46 -5.45 -1.97
N ALA A 202 -28.53 -4.74 -2.34
CA ALA A 202 -29.06 -4.75 -3.72
C ALA A 202 -28.08 -4.09 -4.71
N GLU A 203 -27.47 -2.96 -4.33
CA GLU A 203 -26.43 -2.31 -5.13
C GLU A 203 -25.19 -3.18 -5.25
N LEU A 204 -24.74 -3.81 -4.15
CA LEU A 204 -23.63 -4.76 -4.17
C LEU A 204 -23.92 -5.92 -5.13
N CYS A 205 -25.10 -6.53 -5.06
CA CYS A 205 -25.48 -7.62 -5.96
C CYS A 205 -25.44 -7.17 -7.43
N THR A 206 -25.89 -5.95 -7.71
CA THR A 206 -25.86 -5.38 -9.07
C THR A 206 -24.42 -5.19 -9.55
N ILE A 207 -23.56 -4.57 -8.74
CA ILE A 207 -22.14 -4.31 -9.08
C ILE A 207 -21.38 -5.61 -9.31
N LEU A 208 -21.61 -6.61 -8.46
CA LEU A 208 -20.92 -7.90 -8.49
C LEU A 208 -21.53 -8.90 -9.46
N ASN A 209 -22.67 -8.56 -10.07
CA ASN A 209 -23.44 -9.46 -10.94
C ASN A 209 -23.76 -10.81 -10.29
N ILE A 210 -24.33 -10.75 -9.08
CA ILE A 210 -24.76 -11.91 -8.29
C ILE A 210 -26.21 -11.72 -7.83
N ASN A 211 -26.90 -12.80 -7.45
CA ASN A 211 -28.27 -12.70 -6.94
C ASN A 211 -28.33 -12.38 -5.45
N LYS A 212 -27.38 -12.89 -4.67
CA LYS A 212 -27.33 -12.69 -3.21
C LYS A 212 -25.89 -12.60 -2.71
N ILE A 213 -25.61 -11.72 -1.76
CA ILE A 213 -24.28 -11.61 -1.11
C ILE A 213 -23.84 -12.92 -0.44
N ALA A 214 -24.81 -13.74 0.03
CA ALA A 214 -24.51 -15.03 0.65
C ALA A 214 -23.87 -16.06 -0.32
N GLU A 215 -23.92 -15.83 -1.63
CA GLU A 215 -23.23 -16.66 -2.62
C GLU A 215 -21.72 -16.49 -2.56
N LEU A 216 -21.23 -15.36 -2.02
CA LEU A 216 -19.80 -15.10 -1.87
C LEU A 216 -19.28 -15.71 -0.58
N LYS A 217 -18.33 -16.64 -0.72
CA LYS A 217 -17.66 -17.27 0.41
C LYS A 217 -16.85 -16.21 1.22
N LEU A 218 -16.99 -16.23 2.54
CA LEU A 218 -16.09 -15.46 3.42
C LEU A 218 -14.72 -16.13 3.43
N ILE A 219 -13.68 -15.36 3.11
CA ILE A 219 -12.28 -15.74 3.18
C ILE A 219 -11.71 -15.17 4.46
N ASN A 220 -11.13 -16.02 5.30
CA ASN A 220 -10.53 -15.68 6.60
C ASN A 220 -9.00 -15.70 6.50
#